data_a4564b50e2eff5d2a561c0c3cb24f366
#
_entry.id   a4564b50e2eff5d2a561c0c3cb24f366
#
_cell.length_a   1.000
_cell.length_b   1.000
_cell.length_c   1.000
_cell.angle_alpha   90.00
_cell.angle_beta   90.00
_cell.angle_gamma   90.00
#
_symmetry.space_group_name_H-M   'P 1'
#
loop_
_entity.id
_entity.type
_entity.pdbx_description
1 polymer ?
#
loop_
_entity_poly.entity_id
_entity_poly.type
_entity_poly.pdbx_seq_one_letter_code
_entity_poly.pdbx_strand_id
1 'polypeptide(L)'
;MITIASTVNRGRSQGLLSRLRSRRFAAYWMILPLFVLIVGLVVYPFVWSVYLTMENKQETKFVGLKNFKDLIGYGTFWLVVGNSFRFTLTAVFFKATLGLMLALILNNLPFRGQRIWRGVSMIPWVMPLALSSMGWWWVFEPTHSAINWVLVQFGGTAKPWLSDPFWARVSTIVTNIWFGTPFFMIMYLAGLKSIPESLYEAAQIDGARALQRFRYVTFPMLSRLIAITVMFSTIVTF
;
A
#
# COMPACT_ATOMS: atom_id res chain seq x y z
N MET A 1 19.99 -63.85 49.82
CA MET A 1 20.00 -64.07 48.38
C MET A 1 19.51 -62.77 47.72
N ILE A 2 20.44 -61.90 47.33
CA ILE A 2 20.20 -60.54 46.84
C ILE A 2 20.43 -60.54 45.34
N THR A 3 19.37 -60.36 44.55
CA THR A 3 19.48 -60.32 43.10
C THR A 3 19.63 -58.85 42.68
N ILE A 4 20.82 -58.50 42.14
CA ILE A 4 21.14 -57.19 41.60
C ILE A 4 20.63 -57.16 40.16
N ALA A 5 19.58 -56.38 39.89
CA ALA A 5 19.08 -56.09 38.56
C ALA A 5 19.94 -55.00 37.93
N SER A 6 20.68 -55.37 36.87
CA SER A 6 21.48 -54.45 36.06
C SER A 6 20.54 -53.62 35.16
N THR A 7 20.43 -52.36 35.44
CA THR A 7 19.76 -51.38 34.56
C THR A 7 20.70 -51.10 33.33
N VAL A 8 20.38 -51.73 32.21
CA VAL A 8 21.03 -51.40 30.91
C VAL A 8 20.52 -50.05 30.46
N ASN A 9 21.40 -49.08 30.57
CA ASN A 9 21.21 -47.71 30.02
C ASN A 9 21.30 -47.78 28.48
N ARG A 10 20.15 -47.96 27.84
CA ARG A 10 20.03 -47.80 26.37
C ARG A 10 20.12 -46.33 26.02
N GLY A 11 21.33 -45.82 25.82
CA GLY A 11 21.57 -44.54 25.16
C GLY A 11 20.93 -44.54 23.79
N ARG A 12 19.71 -43.97 23.70
CA ARG A 12 19.03 -43.70 22.42
C ARG A 12 19.90 -42.71 21.64
N SER A 13 20.67 -43.23 20.68
CA SER A 13 21.20 -42.40 19.58
C SER A 13 19.99 -41.77 18.86
N GLN A 14 19.60 -40.59 19.25
CA GLN A 14 18.62 -39.81 18.50
C GLN A 14 19.31 -39.49 17.17
N GLY A 15 18.97 -40.26 16.14
CA GLY A 15 19.53 -40.10 14.80
C GLY A 15 19.22 -38.73 14.25
N LEU A 16 20.00 -38.28 13.27
CA LEU A 16 19.80 -37.01 12.53
C LEU A 16 18.33 -36.75 12.15
N LEU A 17 17.60 -37.82 11.81
CA LEU A 17 16.17 -37.77 11.48
C LEU A 17 15.28 -37.34 12.64
N SER A 18 15.60 -37.65 13.91
CA SER A 18 14.83 -37.22 15.06
C SER A 18 15.08 -35.75 15.39
N ARG A 19 16.28 -35.24 15.11
CA ARG A 19 16.58 -33.80 15.19
C ARG A 19 15.86 -33.00 14.12
N LEU A 20 15.78 -33.50 12.87
CA LEU A 20 14.99 -32.87 11.77
C LEU A 20 13.49 -32.88 12.02
N ARG A 21 13.01 -33.82 12.87
CA ARG A 21 11.60 -33.91 13.28
C ARG A 21 11.25 -33.09 14.51
N SER A 22 12.22 -32.38 15.13
CA SER A 22 11.95 -31.51 16.25
C SER A 22 11.02 -30.37 15.82
N ARG A 23 10.07 -29.94 16.68
CA ARG A 23 9.10 -28.87 16.39
C ARG A 23 9.76 -27.57 15.87
N ARG A 24 11.03 -27.34 16.19
CA ARG A 24 11.80 -26.19 15.73
C ARG A 24 12.13 -26.26 14.23
N PHE A 25 12.42 -27.46 13.68
CA PHE A 25 12.71 -27.62 12.25
C PHE A 25 11.47 -27.75 11.39
N ALA A 26 10.34 -28.19 11.96
CA ALA A 26 9.09 -28.32 11.22
C ALA A 26 8.65 -26.96 10.61
N ALA A 27 8.82 -25.86 11.34
CA ALA A 27 8.53 -24.52 10.83
C ALA A 27 9.38 -24.14 9.61
N TYR A 28 10.66 -24.48 9.61
CA TYR A 28 11.54 -24.22 8.46
C TYR A 28 11.14 -25.05 7.23
N TRP A 29 10.77 -26.33 7.42
CA TRP A 29 10.29 -27.18 6.33
C TRP A 29 8.99 -26.68 5.73
N MET A 30 8.08 -26.12 6.55
CA MET A 30 6.84 -25.54 6.06
C MET A 30 7.07 -24.25 5.28
N ILE A 31 8.09 -23.46 5.63
CA ILE A 31 8.42 -22.19 4.95
C ILE A 31 9.31 -22.44 3.71
N LEU A 32 10.04 -23.55 3.65
CA LEU A 32 11.00 -23.84 2.59
C LEU A 32 10.42 -23.71 1.16
N PRO A 33 9.23 -24.27 0.83
CA PRO A 33 8.64 -24.11 -0.51
C PRO A 33 8.41 -22.65 -0.88
N LEU A 34 7.88 -21.85 0.06
CA LEU A 34 7.67 -20.42 -0.14
C LEU A 34 9.01 -19.69 -0.34
N PHE A 35 10.03 -20.03 0.46
CA PHE A 35 11.35 -19.44 0.35
C PHE A 35 11.99 -19.73 -1.02
N VAL A 36 11.88 -20.96 -1.51
CA VAL A 36 12.37 -21.36 -2.85
C VAL A 36 11.67 -20.56 -3.95
N LEU A 37 10.34 -20.37 -3.85
CA LEU A 37 9.60 -19.56 -4.80
C LEU A 37 10.02 -18.09 -4.77
N ILE A 38 10.20 -17.51 -3.59
CA ILE A 38 10.64 -16.11 -3.45
C ILE A 38 12.06 -15.96 -4.04
N VAL A 39 12.98 -16.85 -3.71
CA VAL A 39 14.36 -16.77 -4.25
C VAL A 39 14.37 -16.97 -5.76
N GLY A 40 13.63 -17.95 -6.28
CA GLY A 40 13.62 -18.27 -7.71
C GLY A 40 12.85 -17.25 -8.57
N LEU A 41 11.73 -16.72 -8.08
CA LEU A 41 10.86 -15.86 -8.87
C LEU A 41 11.03 -14.36 -8.58
N VAL A 42 11.62 -13.99 -7.47
CA VAL A 42 11.79 -12.57 -7.09
C VAL A 42 13.28 -12.21 -6.98
N VAL A 43 14.04 -12.92 -6.14
CA VAL A 43 15.44 -12.54 -5.86
C VAL A 43 16.32 -12.77 -7.08
N TYR A 44 16.21 -13.95 -7.74
CA TYR A 44 17.01 -14.26 -8.91
C TYR A 44 16.76 -13.28 -10.08
N PRO A 45 15.51 -13.02 -10.54
CA PRO A 45 15.27 -12.03 -11.59
C PRO A 45 15.71 -10.62 -11.19
N PHE A 46 15.57 -10.25 -9.93
CA PHE A 46 16.05 -8.95 -9.44
C PHE A 46 17.57 -8.82 -9.57
N VAL A 47 18.33 -9.80 -9.06
CA VAL A 47 19.80 -9.81 -9.17
C VAL A 47 20.25 -9.83 -10.63
N TRP A 48 19.58 -10.65 -11.45
CA TRP A 48 19.83 -10.71 -12.88
C TRP A 48 19.57 -9.36 -13.59
N SER A 49 18.46 -8.70 -13.26
CA SER A 49 18.16 -7.36 -13.79
C SER A 49 19.24 -6.34 -13.41
N VAL A 50 19.73 -6.37 -12.17
CA VAL A 50 20.84 -5.50 -11.73
C VAL A 50 22.12 -5.80 -12.53
N TYR A 51 22.43 -7.07 -12.78
CA TYR A 51 23.57 -7.45 -13.61
C TYR A 51 23.43 -6.94 -15.06
N LEU A 52 22.26 -7.11 -15.68
CA LEU A 52 21.98 -6.61 -17.04
C LEU A 52 22.13 -5.08 -17.14
N THR A 53 21.82 -4.31 -16.08
CA THR A 53 22.05 -2.86 -16.10
C THR A 53 23.52 -2.48 -16.21
N MET A 54 24.43 -3.40 -15.91
CA MET A 54 25.88 -3.18 -16.00
C MET A 54 26.48 -3.67 -17.34
N GLU A 55 25.66 -4.19 -18.25
CA GLU A 55 26.06 -4.57 -19.60
C GLU A 55 25.67 -3.49 -20.62
N ASN A 56 26.31 -3.56 -21.81
CA ASN A 56 25.91 -2.68 -22.92
C ASN A 56 24.52 -3.08 -23.45
N LYS A 57 23.91 -2.21 -24.25
CA LYS A 57 22.56 -2.45 -24.84
C LYS A 57 22.44 -3.76 -25.64
N GLN A 58 23.53 -4.36 -26.05
CA GLN A 58 23.57 -5.60 -26.82
C GLN A 58 23.85 -6.82 -25.92
N GLU A 59 23.97 -6.63 -24.61
CA GLU A 59 24.26 -7.69 -23.60
C GLU A 59 25.52 -8.51 -23.94
N THR A 60 26.51 -7.85 -24.59
CA THR A 60 27.74 -8.53 -25.03
C THR A 60 28.98 -8.10 -24.29
N LYS A 61 28.94 -6.99 -23.55
CA LYS A 61 30.11 -6.42 -22.88
C LYS A 61 29.71 -5.76 -21.56
N PHE A 62 30.41 -6.11 -20.50
CA PHE A 62 30.28 -5.48 -19.20
C PHE A 62 30.82 -4.03 -19.25
N VAL A 63 29.99 -3.07 -18.94
CA VAL A 63 30.29 -1.62 -18.96
C VAL A 63 30.24 -0.97 -17.58
N GLY A 64 29.97 -1.76 -16.55
CA GLY A 64 29.88 -1.30 -15.16
C GLY A 64 28.81 -0.21 -14.96
N LEU A 65 29.18 0.89 -14.34
CA LEU A 65 28.25 1.98 -13.99
C LEU A 65 28.04 2.99 -15.12
N LYS A 66 28.51 2.74 -16.33
CA LYS A 66 28.37 3.69 -17.46
C LYS A 66 26.91 4.04 -17.73
N ASN A 67 26.03 3.03 -17.80
CA ASN A 67 24.61 3.24 -18.06
C ASN A 67 23.95 4.14 -17.00
N PHE A 68 24.37 4.03 -15.75
CA PHE A 68 23.87 4.91 -14.67
C PHE A 68 24.37 6.35 -14.81
N LYS A 69 25.64 6.54 -15.19
CA LYS A 69 26.18 7.88 -15.46
C LYS A 69 25.47 8.55 -16.62
N ASP A 70 25.24 7.80 -17.70
CA ASP A 70 24.53 8.30 -18.88
C ASP A 70 23.08 8.67 -18.48
N LEU A 71 22.38 7.82 -17.73
CA LEU A 71 21.01 8.05 -17.25
C LEU A 71 20.90 9.34 -16.40
N ILE A 72 21.79 9.51 -15.42
CA ILE A 72 21.81 10.69 -14.54
C ILE A 72 22.13 11.96 -15.34
N GLY A 73 22.89 11.85 -16.44
CA GLY A 73 23.21 12.95 -17.35
C GLY A 73 22.03 13.42 -18.21
N TYR A 74 20.96 12.61 -18.37
CA TYR A 74 19.79 13.01 -19.15
C TYR A 74 18.86 13.93 -18.34
N GLY A 75 18.61 15.13 -18.86
CA GLY A 75 17.67 16.08 -18.22
C GLY A 75 16.25 15.50 -18.08
N THR A 76 15.81 14.69 -19.03
CA THR A 76 14.51 13.97 -19.00
C THR A 76 14.41 13.05 -17.79
N PHE A 77 15.51 12.41 -17.35
CA PHE A 77 15.51 11.57 -16.14
C PHE A 77 15.05 12.33 -14.90
N TRP A 78 15.65 13.50 -14.65
CA TRP A 78 15.31 14.34 -13.50
C TRP A 78 13.90 14.91 -13.56
N LEU A 79 13.43 15.22 -14.79
CA LEU A 79 12.05 15.63 -15.00
C LEU A 79 11.07 14.52 -14.63
N VAL A 80 11.32 13.28 -15.08
CA VAL A 80 10.48 12.11 -14.76
C VAL A 80 10.51 11.83 -13.24
N VAL A 81 11.69 11.79 -12.63
CA VAL A 81 11.84 11.59 -11.18
C VAL A 81 11.06 12.66 -10.41
N GLY A 82 11.22 13.92 -10.77
CA GLY A 82 10.50 15.03 -10.14
C GLY A 82 8.98 14.92 -10.30
N ASN A 83 8.49 14.48 -11.46
CA ASN A 83 7.08 14.24 -11.68
C ASN A 83 6.55 13.05 -10.86
N SER A 84 7.30 11.94 -10.77
CA SER A 84 6.94 10.79 -9.95
C SER A 84 6.82 11.17 -8.46
N PHE A 85 7.78 11.94 -7.94
CA PHE A 85 7.69 12.43 -6.57
C PHE A 85 6.47 13.31 -6.32
N ARG A 86 6.22 14.30 -7.20
CA ARG A 86 5.05 15.19 -7.07
C ARG A 86 3.75 14.40 -7.14
N PHE A 87 3.64 13.49 -8.10
CA PHE A 87 2.49 12.60 -8.25
C PHE A 87 2.25 11.78 -6.99
N THR A 88 3.27 11.05 -6.53
CA THR A 88 3.16 10.15 -5.39
C THR A 88 2.82 10.89 -4.11
N LEU A 89 3.57 11.96 -3.78
CA LEU A 89 3.32 12.72 -2.56
C LEU A 89 1.91 13.31 -2.54
N THR A 90 1.48 13.92 -3.65
CA THR A 90 0.15 14.51 -3.75
C THR A 90 -0.94 13.43 -3.66
N ALA A 91 -0.82 12.36 -4.44
CA ALA A 91 -1.83 11.31 -4.46
C ALA A 91 -1.94 10.61 -3.10
N VAL A 92 -0.80 10.24 -2.47
CA VAL A 92 -0.79 9.56 -1.17
C VAL A 92 -1.33 10.45 -0.06
N PHE A 93 -0.96 11.74 -0.05
CA PHE A 93 -1.47 12.70 0.92
C PHE A 93 -3.01 12.79 0.88
N PHE A 94 -3.56 12.97 -0.32
CA PHE A 94 -5.03 13.06 -0.46
C PHE A 94 -5.72 11.73 -0.17
N LYS A 95 -5.18 10.58 -0.62
CA LYS A 95 -5.73 9.27 -0.29
C LYS A 95 -5.76 9.03 1.22
N ALA A 96 -4.66 9.32 1.92
CA ALA A 96 -4.57 9.16 3.36
C ALA A 96 -5.57 10.06 4.10
N THR A 97 -5.64 11.34 3.71
CA THR A 97 -6.54 12.32 4.33
C THR A 97 -8.01 11.98 4.08
N LEU A 98 -8.40 11.75 2.82
CA LEU A 98 -9.77 11.40 2.46
C LEU A 98 -10.18 10.04 3.04
N GLY A 99 -9.27 9.06 3.03
CA GLY A 99 -9.49 7.75 3.65
C GLY A 99 -9.73 7.87 5.15
N LEU A 100 -8.97 8.71 5.86
CA LEU A 100 -9.18 8.97 7.28
C LEU A 100 -10.52 9.68 7.55
N MET A 101 -10.84 10.69 6.75
CA MET A 101 -12.13 11.38 6.87
C MET A 101 -13.31 10.43 6.66
N LEU A 102 -13.27 9.61 5.61
CA LEU A 102 -14.31 8.60 5.36
C LEU A 102 -14.37 7.55 6.48
N ALA A 103 -13.23 7.08 6.99
CA ALA A 103 -13.19 6.13 8.10
C ALA A 103 -13.82 6.70 9.37
N LEU A 104 -13.52 7.96 9.71
CA LEU A 104 -14.11 8.65 10.86
C LEU A 104 -15.64 8.85 10.69
N ILE A 105 -16.09 9.26 9.51
CA ILE A 105 -17.52 9.39 9.22
C ILE A 105 -18.20 8.03 9.36
N LEU A 106 -17.68 7.00 8.71
CA LEU A 106 -18.24 5.64 8.76
C LEU A 106 -18.25 5.07 10.16
N ASN A 107 -17.23 5.32 10.96
CA ASN A 107 -17.14 4.81 12.33
C ASN A 107 -18.26 5.35 13.24
N ASN A 108 -18.77 6.55 12.96
CA ASN A 108 -19.85 7.19 13.71
C ASN A 108 -21.25 6.85 13.19
N LEU A 109 -21.36 6.11 12.07
CA LEU A 109 -22.67 5.73 11.53
C LEU A 109 -23.23 4.50 12.28
N PRO A 110 -24.59 4.39 12.37
CA PRO A 110 -25.23 3.18 12.87
C PRO A 110 -24.90 1.99 11.96
N PHE A 111 -24.91 0.77 12.52
CA PHE A 111 -24.43 -0.45 11.85
C PHE A 111 -24.97 -0.67 10.42
N ARG A 112 -26.26 -0.43 10.20
CA ARG A 112 -26.86 -0.57 8.85
C ARG A 112 -26.31 0.45 7.87
N GLY A 113 -26.20 1.72 8.27
CA GLY A 113 -25.62 2.78 7.45
C GLY A 113 -24.15 2.52 7.14
N GLN A 114 -23.37 2.12 8.15
CA GLN A 114 -21.95 1.77 7.97
C GLN A 114 -21.74 0.66 6.93
N ARG A 115 -22.58 -0.40 6.95
CA ARG A 115 -22.48 -1.51 6.00
C ARG A 115 -22.72 -1.06 4.56
N ILE A 116 -23.77 -0.26 4.32
CA ILE A 116 -24.12 0.23 2.99
C ILE A 116 -23.03 1.16 2.46
N TRP A 117 -22.70 2.21 3.22
CA TRP A 117 -21.73 3.21 2.77
C TRP A 117 -20.31 2.66 2.61
N ARG A 118 -19.92 1.69 3.44
CA ARG A 118 -18.67 0.96 3.23
C ARG A 118 -18.67 0.21 1.89
N GLY A 119 -19.77 -0.46 1.55
CA GLY A 119 -19.91 -1.15 0.26
C GLY A 119 -19.82 -0.19 -0.91
N VAL A 120 -20.55 0.92 -0.88
CA VAL A 120 -20.51 1.96 -1.92
C VAL A 120 -19.13 2.58 -2.06
N SER A 121 -18.48 2.92 -0.95
CA SER A 121 -17.14 3.49 -0.97
C SER A 121 -16.05 2.54 -1.49
N MET A 122 -16.32 1.22 -1.51
CA MET A 122 -15.39 0.22 -2.04
C MET A 122 -15.49 0.02 -3.56
N ILE A 123 -16.53 0.56 -4.21
CA ILE A 123 -16.75 0.40 -5.66
C ILE A 123 -15.48 0.76 -6.47
N PRO A 124 -14.82 1.91 -6.23
CA PRO A 124 -13.63 2.27 -7.00
C PRO A 124 -12.51 1.21 -6.96
N TRP A 125 -12.33 0.56 -5.83
CA TRP A 125 -11.24 -0.38 -5.61
C TRP A 125 -11.55 -1.80 -6.12
N VAL A 126 -12.83 -2.16 -6.22
CA VAL A 126 -13.28 -3.46 -6.73
C VAL A 126 -13.39 -3.45 -8.26
N MET A 127 -13.56 -2.29 -8.87
CA MET A 127 -13.67 -2.17 -10.33
C MET A 127 -12.35 -2.57 -11.02
N PRO A 128 -12.42 -3.34 -12.13
CA PRO A 128 -11.22 -3.63 -12.94
C PRO A 128 -10.54 -2.34 -13.38
N LEU A 129 -9.22 -2.25 -13.13
CA LEU A 129 -8.45 -1.03 -13.37
C LEU A 129 -8.55 -0.54 -14.82
N ALA A 130 -8.53 -1.46 -15.80
CA ALA A 130 -8.65 -1.13 -17.20
C ALA A 130 -9.99 -0.45 -17.53
N LEU A 131 -11.11 -0.99 -17.03
CA LEU A 131 -12.44 -0.40 -17.24
C LEU A 131 -12.56 0.95 -16.54
N SER A 132 -12.04 1.07 -15.33
CA SER A 132 -11.99 2.34 -14.60
C SER A 132 -11.20 3.40 -15.35
N SER A 133 -10.06 3.03 -15.93
CA SER A 133 -9.22 3.95 -16.72
C SER A 133 -9.92 4.44 -17.98
N MET A 134 -10.65 3.55 -18.68
CA MET A 134 -11.46 3.93 -19.85
C MET A 134 -12.61 4.88 -19.45
N GLY A 135 -13.27 4.61 -18.32
CA GLY A 135 -14.32 5.50 -17.81
C GLY A 135 -13.78 6.90 -17.48
N TRP A 136 -12.63 6.97 -16.80
CA TRP A 136 -12.00 8.25 -16.50
C TRP A 136 -11.45 8.96 -17.75
N TRP A 137 -10.91 8.23 -18.72
CA TRP A 137 -10.51 8.79 -20.01
C TRP A 137 -11.70 9.48 -20.68
N TRP A 138 -12.86 8.84 -20.73
CA TRP A 138 -14.08 9.43 -21.28
C TRP A 138 -14.57 10.64 -20.48
N VAL A 139 -14.48 10.61 -19.16
CA VAL A 139 -14.84 11.74 -18.30
C VAL A 139 -13.97 12.97 -18.56
N PHE A 140 -12.68 12.77 -18.87
CA PHE A 140 -11.70 13.83 -19.15
C PHE A 140 -11.53 14.15 -20.64
N GLU A 141 -12.23 13.45 -21.54
CA GLU A 141 -12.14 13.66 -22.98
C GLU A 141 -12.49 15.11 -23.34
N PRO A 142 -11.64 15.85 -24.13
CA PRO A 142 -11.81 17.30 -24.30
C PRO A 142 -13.12 17.73 -24.93
N THR A 143 -13.66 16.93 -25.85
CA THR A 143 -14.83 17.31 -26.68
C THR A 143 -16.16 17.13 -25.93
N HIS A 144 -16.28 16.06 -25.13
CA HIS A 144 -17.53 15.69 -24.44
C HIS A 144 -17.32 15.52 -22.92
N SER A 145 -16.36 16.22 -22.33
CA SER A 145 -16.02 16.10 -20.91
C SER A 145 -17.20 16.43 -19.99
N ALA A 146 -17.65 15.42 -19.22
CA ALA A 146 -18.66 15.65 -18.20
C ALA A 146 -18.19 16.67 -17.14
N ILE A 147 -16.89 16.66 -16.80
CA ILE A 147 -16.30 17.62 -15.86
C ILE A 147 -16.32 19.03 -16.45
N ASN A 148 -16.00 19.22 -17.73
CA ASN A 148 -16.08 20.55 -18.36
C ASN A 148 -17.51 21.05 -18.43
N TRP A 149 -18.48 20.18 -18.71
CA TRP A 149 -19.87 20.56 -18.68
C TRP A 149 -20.27 21.11 -17.28
N VAL A 150 -19.93 20.39 -16.23
CA VAL A 150 -20.20 20.83 -14.84
C VAL A 150 -19.48 22.15 -14.55
N LEU A 151 -18.19 22.28 -14.89
CA LEU A 151 -17.41 23.50 -14.65
C LEU A 151 -18.07 24.73 -15.30
N VAL A 152 -18.51 24.60 -16.55
CA VAL A 152 -19.15 25.70 -17.29
C VAL A 152 -20.48 26.08 -16.65
N GLN A 153 -21.29 25.11 -16.17
CA GLN A 153 -22.56 25.42 -15.46
C GLN A 153 -22.35 26.24 -14.18
N PHE A 154 -21.20 26.07 -13.51
CA PHE A 154 -20.82 26.88 -12.33
C PHE A 154 -20.00 28.13 -12.68
N GLY A 155 -20.01 28.58 -13.96
CA GLY A 155 -19.33 29.79 -14.41
C GLY A 155 -17.82 29.65 -14.61
N GLY A 156 -17.31 28.45 -14.58
CA GLY A 156 -15.90 28.17 -14.88
C GLY A 156 -15.61 28.06 -16.36
N THR A 157 -14.34 27.88 -16.73
CA THR A 157 -13.89 27.65 -18.12
C THR A 157 -13.53 26.20 -18.32
N ALA A 158 -13.87 25.65 -19.50
CA ALA A 158 -13.44 24.31 -19.90
C ALA A 158 -11.91 24.18 -19.86
N LYS A 159 -11.43 23.03 -19.38
CA LYS A 159 -10.00 22.74 -19.23
C LYS A 159 -9.57 21.63 -20.18
N PRO A 160 -8.32 21.69 -20.70
CA PRO A 160 -7.76 20.67 -21.59
C PRO A 160 -7.16 19.52 -20.76
N TRP A 161 -8.02 18.72 -20.10
CA TRP A 161 -7.65 17.73 -19.09
C TRP A 161 -6.59 16.71 -19.53
N LEU A 162 -6.54 16.33 -20.80
CA LEU A 162 -5.62 15.30 -21.31
C LEU A 162 -4.55 15.85 -22.26
N SER A 163 -4.73 17.08 -22.78
CA SER A 163 -3.84 17.67 -23.78
C SER A 163 -2.86 18.69 -23.23
N ASP A 164 -3.08 19.21 -22.04
CA ASP A 164 -2.15 20.10 -21.35
C ASP A 164 -1.36 19.35 -20.26
N PRO A 165 -0.02 19.52 -20.17
CA PRO A 165 0.82 18.78 -19.21
C PRO A 165 0.45 18.97 -17.74
N PHE A 166 -0.05 20.14 -17.35
CA PHE A 166 -0.50 20.40 -15.98
C PHE A 166 -1.82 19.68 -15.69
N TRP A 167 -2.81 19.86 -16.58
CA TRP A 167 -4.14 19.26 -16.40
C TRP A 167 -4.10 17.72 -16.54
N ALA A 168 -3.26 17.19 -17.42
CA ALA A 168 -3.05 15.74 -17.51
C ALA A 168 -2.51 15.14 -16.20
N ARG A 169 -1.60 15.84 -15.53
CA ARG A 169 -1.14 15.42 -14.19
C ARG A 169 -2.26 15.48 -13.15
N VAL A 170 -3.05 16.55 -13.17
CA VAL A 170 -4.20 16.67 -12.26
C VAL A 170 -5.19 15.54 -12.50
N SER A 171 -5.53 15.23 -13.74
CA SER A 171 -6.45 14.15 -14.10
C SER A 171 -5.97 12.79 -13.60
N THR A 172 -4.69 12.46 -13.82
CA THR A 172 -4.11 11.20 -13.35
C THR A 172 -4.05 11.12 -11.82
N ILE A 173 -3.72 12.23 -11.14
CA ILE A 173 -3.73 12.30 -9.67
C ILE A 173 -5.14 12.07 -9.12
N VAL A 174 -6.15 12.74 -9.67
CA VAL A 174 -7.56 12.61 -9.25
C VAL A 174 -8.05 11.17 -9.42
N THR A 175 -7.77 10.56 -10.57
CA THR A 175 -8.10 9.16 -10.83
C THR A 175 -7.44 8.22 -9.81
N ASN A 176 -6.15 8.45 -9.52
CA ASN A 176 -5.39 7.63 -8.56
C ASN A 176 -5.92 7.80 -7.14
N ILE A 177 -6.30 9.03 -6.75
CA ILE A 177 -6.92 9.30 -5.45
C ILE A 177 -8.26 8.56 -5.33
N TRP A 178 -9.12 8.68 -6.35
CA TRP A 178 -10.43 8.02 -6.38
C TRP A 178 -10.29 6.49 -6.23
N PHE A 179 -9.37 5.89 -6.97
CA PHE A 179 -9.12 4.46 -6.95
C PHE A 179 -8.53 3.98 -5.61
N GLY A 180 -7.59 4.74 -5.04
CA GLY A 180 -6.82 4.30 -3.86
C GLY A 180 -7.44 4.67 -2.50
N THR A 181 -8.33 5.66 -2.43
CA THR A 181 -8.94 6.13 -1.17
C THR A 181 -9.68 5.03 -0.39
N PRO A 182 -10.42 4.09 -1.03
CA PRO A 182 -11.09 3.01 -0.30
C PRO A 182 -10.16 2.11 0.51
N PHE A 183 -8.95 1.86 0.03
CA PHE A 183 -7.95 1.09 0.75
C PHE A 183 -7.60 1.75 2.10
N PHE A 184 -7.30 3.05 2.07
CA PHE A 184 -7.02 3.81 3.30
C PHE A 184 -8.22 3.84 4.24
N MET A 185 -9.42 4.06 3.69
CA MET A 185 -10.67 4.07 4.46
C MET A 185 -10.86 2.75 5.22
N ILE A 186 -10.72 1.60 4.57
CA ILE A 186 -10.89 0.27 5.21
C ILE A 186 -9.82 0.04 6.27
N MET A 187 -8.56 0.33 5.97
CA MET A 187 -7.46 0.16 6.92
C MET A 187 -7.67 1.01 8.17
N TYR A 188 -8.01 2.28 7.99
CA TYR A 188 -8.23 3.18 9.12
C TYR A 188 -9.51 2.85 9.90
N LEU A 189 -10.57 2.43 9.21
CA LEU A 189 -11.80 1.99 9.88
C LEU A 189 -11.55 0.74 10.75
N ALA A 190 -10.75 -0.20 10.26
CA ALA A 190 -10.35 -1.36 11.05
C ALA A 190 -9.51 -0.95 12.27
N GLY A 191 -8.57 -0.01 12.09
CA GLY A 191 -7.79 0.56 13.18
C GLY A 191 -8.65 1.28 14.19
N LEU A 192 -9.61 2.11 13.77
CA LEU A 192 -10.55 2.79 14.67
C LEU A 192 -11.33 1.82 15.54
N LYS A 193 -11.78 0.70 14.95
CA LYS A 193 -12.53 -0.34 15.68
C LYS A 193 -11.67 -1.18 16.64
N SER A 194 -10.37 -1.13 16.52
CA SER A 194 -9.46 -1.80 17.46
C SER A 194 -9.12 -0.98 18.69
N ILE A 195 -9.48 0.30 18.71
CA ILE A 195 -9.24 1.17 19.88
C ILE A 195 -10.27 0.84 20.96
N PRO A 196 -9.84 0.50 22.19
CA PRO A 196 -10.75 0.21 23.30
C PRO A 196 -11.66 1.41 23.61
N GLU A 197 -12.95 1.16 23.77
CA GLU A 197 -13.93 2.21 24.09
C GLU A 197 -13.66 2.89 25.42
N SER A 198 -13.12 2.15 26.39
CA SER A 198 -12.71 2.67 27.69
C SER A 198 -11.76 3.88 27.64
N LEU A 199 -10.92 3.97 26.58
CA LEU A 199 -10.06 5.15 26.40
C LEU A 199 -10.86 6.41 26.04
N TYR A 200 -11.91 6.24 25.26
CA TYR A 200 -12.81 7.35 24.92
C TYR A 200 -13.68 7.76 26.12
N GLU A 201 -14.15 6.80 26.91
CA GLU A 201 -14.92 7.03 28.15
C GLU A 201 -14.06 7.79 29.18
N ALA A 202 -12.82 7.33 29.43
CA ALA A 202 -11.88 8.03 30.32
C ALA A 202 -11.65 9.47 29.87
N ALA A 203 -11.37 9.67 28.58
CA ALA A 203 -11.17 11.02 28.02
C ALA A 203 -12.44 11.90 28.13
N GLN A 204 -13.65 11.30 28.11
CA GLN A 204 -14.90 12.04 28.33
C GLN A 204 -15.06 12.46 29.80
N ILE A 205 -14.71 11.58 30.74
CA ILE A 205 -14.72 11.89 32.19
C ILE A 205 -13.76 13.05 32.48
N ASP A 206 -12.58 13.07 31.81
CA ASP A 206 -11.60 14.16 31.88
C ASP A 206 -12.06 15.45 31.16
N GLY A 207 -13.28 15.50 30.59
CA GLY A 207 -13.83 16.66 29.92
C GLY A 207 -13.28 16.92 28.52
N ALA A 208 -12.60 15.95 27.89
CA ALA A 208 -12.02 16.11 26.55
C ALA A 208 -13.09 16.25 25.47
N ARG A 209 -13.01 17.34 24.69
CA ARG A 209 -13.87 17.59 23.53
C ARG A 209 -13.49 16.68 22.34
N ALA A 210 -14.34 16.61 21.33
CA ALA A 210 -14.14 15.72 20.16
C ALA A 210 -12.75 15.87 19.49
N LEU A 211 -12.27 17.10 19.28
CA LEU A 211 -10.96 17.36 18.69
C LEU A 211 -9.81 16.92 19.62
N GLN A 212 -9.97 17.08 20.93
CA GLN A 212 -8.99 16.62 21.93
C GLN A 212 -8.92 15.10 21.95
N ARG A 213 -10.07 14.41 21.94
CA ARG A 213 -10.13 12.95 21.82
C ARG A 213 -9.49 12.45 20.54
N PHE A 214 -9.73 13.13 19.41
CA PHE A 214 -9.04 12.80 18.14
C PHE A 214 -7.53 12.95 18.27
N ARG A 215 -7.06 14.09 18.79
CA ARG A 215 -5.62 14.41 18.86
C ARG A 215 -4.86 13.54 19.88
N TYR A 216 -5.45 13.25 21.03
CA TYR A 216 -4.76 12.60 22.16
C TYR A 216 -5.06 11.11 22.31
N VAL A 217 -6.15 10.61 21.70
CA VAL A 217 -6.52 9.18 21.75
C VAL A 217 -6.47 8.59 20.34
N THR A 218 -7.31 9.07 19.43
CA THR A 218 -7.50 8.44 18.11
C THR A 218 -6.24 8.47 17.26
N PHE A 219 -5.66 9.65 17.05
CA PHE A 219 -4.51 9.83 16.15
C PHE A 219 -3.26 9.09 16.65
N PRO A 220 -2.86 9.15 17.93
CA PRO A 220 -1.73 8.38 18.43
C PRO A 220 -1.91 6.87 18.30
N MET A 221 -3.11 6.35 18.58
CA MET A 221 -3.41 4.91 18.45
C MET A 221 -3.38 4.45 16.98
N LEU A 222 -3.79 5.30 16.05
CA LEU A 222 -3.75 5.00 14.61
C LEU A 222 -2.37 5.26 13.97
N SER A 223 -1.48 5.98 14.60
CA SER A 223 -0.25 6.50 13.99
C SER A 223 0.61 5.41 13.32
N ARG A 224 0.76 4.24 13.96
CA ARG A 224 1.48 3.10 13.38
C ARG A 224 0.81 2.58 12.10
N LEU A 225 -0.50 2.47 12.11
CA LEU A 225 -1.27 1.99 10.96
C LEU A 225 -1.24 3.03 9.83
N ILE A 226 -1.33 4.31 10.16
CA ILE A 226 -1.17 5.42 9.20
C ILE A 226 0.21 5.34 8.55
N ALA A 227 1.28 5.20 9.32
CA ALA A 227 2.64 5.09 8.79
C ALA A 227 2.80 3.89 7.84
N ILE A 228 2.31 2.71 8.24
CA ILE A 228 2.40 1.49 7.42
C ILE A 228 1.61 1.64 6.12
N THR A 229 0.38 2.15 6.17
CA THR A 229 -0.47 2.31 4.97
C THR A 229 0.06 3.38 4.02
N VAL A 230 0.59 4.49 4.56
CA VAL A 230 1.24 5.55 3.77
C VAL A 230 2.51 5.01 3.10
N MET A 231 3.37 4.30 3.83
CA MET A 231 4.58 3.69 3.28
C MET A 231 4.26 2.70 2.17
N PHE A 232 3.33 1.77 2.41
CA PHE A 232 2.89 0.80 1.41
C PHE A 232 2.33 1.49 0.15
N SER A 233 1.42 2.45 0.33
CA SER A 233 0.84 3.19 -0.78
C SER A 233 1.89 4.01 -1.55
N THR A 234 2.91 4.54 -0.86
CA THR A 234 4.01 5.26 -1.50
C THR A 234 4.79 4.34 -2.43
N ILE A 235 5.14 3.14 -1.97
CA ILE A 235 5.87 2.15 -2.78
C ILE A 235 5.06 1.74 -4.02
N VAL A 236 3.75 1.51 -3.87
CA VAL A 236 2.88 1.05 -4.98
C VAL A 236 2.53 2.19 -5.95
N THR A 237 2.56 3.45 -5.49
CA THR A 237 2.15 4.60 -6.31
C THR A 237 3.34 5.22 -7.05
N PHE A 238 4.57 5.11 -6.51
CA PHE A 238 5.80 5.60 -7.12
C PHE A 238 6.20 4.78 -8.33
#